data_e52886a7a07b4dbcb11fcd7abe36a3d7
#
_entry.id   e52886a7a07b4dbcb11fcd7abe36a3d7
#
_cell.length_a   1.000
_cell.length_b   1.000
_cell.length_c   1.000
_cell.angle_alpha   90.00
_cell.angle_beta   90.00
_cell.angle_gamma   90.00
#
_symmetry.space_group_name_H-M   'P 1'
#
loop_
_entity.id
_entity.type
_entity.pdbx_description
1 polymer ?
#
loop_
_entity_poly.entity_id
_entity_poly.type
_entity_poly.pdbx_seq_one_letter_code
_entity_poly.pdbx_strand_id
1 'polypeptide(L)'
;MHIAYRDAEAYARWAGKELPTEGEWEFAARGGLDGAEYAWGDEFTPRERHMANTWQGEFPHENTRADGYARTSPVTAYPPNGYGLYDMIGNVWEWTTDWYGTRHEVSSPGPCCASENPRGAAEEGSYDSCQPNIRIPRKVLKGGSHLCAPNYCRRYRPAARHAEPVDTSTSHVGFRCIIRDKA
;
A
#
# COMPACT_ATOMS: atom_id res chain seq x y z
N MET A 1 -9.89 -5.59 8.73
CA MET A 1 -10.43 -5.69 7.35
C MET A 1 -11.86 -5.17 7.36
N HIS A 2 -12.37 -4.76 6.22
CA HIS A 2 -13.61 -3.98 6.13
C HIS A 2 -13.53 -2.65 6.92
N ILE A 3 -12.45 -1.93 6.70
CA ILE A 3 -12.15 -0.66 7.38
C ILE A 3 -12.11 0.44 6.32
N ALA A 4 -13.02 1.42 6.42
CA ALA A 4 -12.98 2.62 5.61
C ALA A 4 -11.88 3.57 6.13
N TYR A 5 -11.46 4.53 5.30
CA TYR A 5 -10.40 5.47 5.68
C TYR A 5 -10.70 6.20 7.00
N ARG A 6 -11.94 6.65 7.19
CA ARG A 6 -12.35 7.37 8.41
C ARG A 6 -12.24 6.52 9.67
N ASP A 7 -12.50 5.22 9.56
CA ASP A 7 -12.38 4.29 10.71
C ASP A 7 -10.91 4.09 11.07
N ALA A 8 -10.04 3.92 10.06
CA ALA A 8 -8.60 3.80 10.24
C ALA A 8 -8.01 5.07 10.89
N GLU A 9 -8.39 6.26 10.40
CA GLU A 9 -7.96 7.54 10.94
C GLU A 9 -8.46 7.73 12.38
N ALA A 10 -9.73 7.42 12.66
CA ALA A 10 -10.30 7.52 14.00
C ALA A 10 -9.58 6.61 15.00
N TYR A 11 -9.29 5.35 14.58
CA TYR A 11 -8.52 4.43 15.40
C TYR A 11 -7.10 4.93 15.68
N ALA A 12 -6.39 5.39 14.63
CA ALA A 12 -5.03 5.91 14.79
C ALA A 12 -5.00 7.06 15.81
N ARG A 13 -5.93 8.00 15.67
CA ARG A 13 -6.08 9.16 16.57
C ARG A 13 -6.41 8.73 18.00
N TRP A 14 -7.35 7.78 18.19
CA TRP A 14 -7.68 7.22 19.51
C TRP A 14 -6.48 6.54 20.17
N ALA A 15 -5.66 5.84 19.38
CA ALA A 15 -4.46 5.17 19.86
C ALA A 15 -3.27 6.12 20.13
N GLY A 16 -3.42 7.43 19.92
CA GLY A 16 -2.32 8.40 20.02
C GLY A 16 -1.29 8.25 18.91
N LYS A 17 -1.70 7.73 17.75
CA LYS A 17 -0.88 7.45 16.60
C LYS A 17 -1.42 8.18 15.36
N GLU A 18 -0.77 7.97 14.23
CA GLU A 18 -1.16 8.53 12.94
C GLU A 18 -1.12 7.46 11.85
N LEU A 19 -1.82 7.69 10.73
CA LEU A 19 -1.60 6.93 9.51
C LEU A 19 -0.35 7.48 8.79
N PRO A 20 0.41 6.63 8.10
CA PRO A 20 1.57 7.09 7.34
C PRO A 20 1.15 7.91 6.12
N THR A 21 2.01 8.80 5.67
CA THR A 21 1.95 9.33 4.30
C THR A 21 2.34 8.24 3.32
N GLU A 22 2.04 8.44 2.03
CA GLU A 22 2.49 7.53 0.97
C GLU A 22 4.01 7.37 0.95
N GLY A 23 4.75 8.50 1.08
CA GLY A 23 6.20 8.49 1.09
C GLY A 23 6.79 7.76 2.29
N GLU A 24 6.25 7.99 3.50
CA GLU A 24 6.67 7.28 4.72
C GLU A 24 6.41 5.77 4.60
N TRP A 25 5.24 5.40 4.08
CA TRP A 25 4.90 4.00 3.87
C TRP A 25 5.86 3.33 2.88
N GLU A 26 6.14 3.97 1.74
CA GLU A 26 7.04 3.43 0.72
C GLU A 26 8.48 3.32 1.23
N PHE A 27 8.99 4.34 1.93
CA PHE A 27 10.29 4.29 2.59
C PHE A 27 10.38 3.09 3.56
N ALA A 28 9.37 2.91 4.40
CA ALA A 28 9.29 1.80 5.33
C ALA A 28 9.24 0.45 4.60
N ALA A 29 8.48 0.35 3.51
CA ALA A 29 8.35 -0.88 2.73
C ALA A 29 9.66 -1.28 2.04
N ARG A 30 10.47 -0.32 1.61
CA ARG A 30 11.78 -0.60 0.99
C ARG A 30 12.79 -1.22 1.93
N GLY A 31 12.64 -1.02 3.24
CA GLY A 31 13.48 -1.70 4.24
C GLY A 31 14.98 -1.46 4.08
N GLY A 32 15.39 -0.30 3.53
CA GLY A 32 16.79 0.03 3.26
C GLY A 32 17.30 -0.41 1.87
N LEU A 33 16.47 -1.05 1.06
CA LEU A 33 16.84 -1.41 -0.32
C LEU A 33 16.62 -0.21 -1.26
N ASP A 34 17.61 0.08 -2.09
CA ASP A 34 17.51 1.10 -3.12
C ASP A 34 17.12 0.47 -4.46
N GLY A 35 16.05 0.99 -5.08
CA GLY A 35 15.60 0.61 -6.41
C GLY A 35 15.02 -0.79 -6.57
N ALA A 36 15.01 -1.62 -5.52
CA ALA A 36 14.52 -2.99 -5.60
C ALA A 36 13.03 -3.07 -6.00
N GLU A 37 12.67 -4.10 -6.77
CA GLU A 37 11.30 -4.30 -7.22
C GLU A 37 10.34 -4.65 -6.08
N TYR A 38 10.79 -5.47 -5.12
CA TYR A 38 10.02 -5.90 -3.95
C TYR A 38 10.67 -5.45 -2.64
N ALA A 39 9.98 -5.63 -1.53
CA ALA A 39 10.48 -5.29 -0.19
C ALA A 39 11.64 -6.21 0.30
N TRP A 40 12.01 -7.23 -0.49
CA TRP A 40 13.06 -8.20 -0.19
C TRP A 40 14.11 -8.33 -1.30
N GLY A 41 14.01 -7.57 -2.40
CA GLY A 41 14.92 -7.62 -3.55
C GLY A 41 14.18 -7.70 -4.88
N ASP A 42 14.83 -8.22 -5.91
CA ASP A 42 14.31 -8.20 -7.29
C ASP A 42 13.68 -9.53 -7.73
N GLU A 43 13.88 -10.60 -6.97
CA GLU A 43 13.30 -11.90 -7.26
C GLU A 43 12.00 -12.09 -6.48
N PHE A 44 10.89 -12.40 -7.18
CA PHE A 44 9.57 -12.52 -6.55
C PHE A 44 9.51 -13.68 -5.53
N THR A 45 10.05 -14.84 -5.90
CA THR A 45 10.10 -16.03 -5.05
C THR A 45 11.55 -16.51 -4.89
N PRO A 46 12.40 -15.81 -4.11
CA PRO A 46 13.80 -16.18 -3.95
C PRO A 46 13.91 -17.58 -3.38
N ARG A 47 14.69 -18.45 -4.08
CA ARG A 47 14.84 -19.86 -3.72
C ARG A 47 13.50 -20.59 -3.56
N GLU A 48 12.55 -20.30 -4.45
CA GLU A 48 11.20 -20.88 -4.45
C GLU A 48 10.38 -20.57 -3.18
N ARG A 49 10.80 -19.59 -2.37
CA ARG A 49 10.11 -19.19 -1.15
C ARG A 49 9.16 -18.03 -1.40
N HIS A 50 7.91 -18.20 -1.02
CA HIS A 50 6.96 -17.07 -0.97
C HIS A 50 7.36 -16.10 0.14
N MET A 51 7.42 -14.82 -0.21
CA MET A 51 7.84 -13.75 0.70
C MET A 51 6.68 -12.86 1.14
N ALA A 52 5.51 -13.04 0.55
CA ALA A 52 4.29 -12.30 0.86
C ALA A 52 3.05 -13.11 0.48
N ASN A 53 1.93 -12.81 1.11
CA ASN A 53 0.64 -13.37 0.75
C ASN A 53 0.09 -12.64 -0.49
N THR A 54 0.09 -13.33 -1.63
CA THR A 54 -0.41 -12.85 -2.93
C THR A 54 -1.21 -13.95 -3.61
N TRP A 55 -1.94 -13.62 -4.67
CA TRP A 55 -2.68 -14.63 -5.40
C TRP A 55 -1.74 -15.57 -6.15
N GLN A 56 -1.97 -16.87 -5.98
CA GLN A 56 -1.18 -17.94 -6.58
C GLN A 56 -1.99 -18.68 -7.64
N GLY A 57 -1.61 -18.54 -8.91
CA GLY A 57 -2.33 -19.10 -10.04
C GLY A 57 -3.03 -18.04 -10.88
N GLU A 58 -4.01 -18.45 -11.66
CA GLU A 58 -4.68 -17.58 -12.64
C GLU A 58 -5.88 -16.85 -12.02
N PHE A 59 -5.70 -15.55 -11.79
CA PHE A 59 -6.75 -14.70 -11.23
C PHE A 59 -7.85 -14.44 -12.29
N PRO A 60 -9.15 -14.50 -11.94
CA PRO A 60 -9.74 -14.86 -10.63
C PRO A 60 -10.17 -16.34 -10.54
N HIS A 61 -9.76 -17.18 -11.47
CA HIS A 61 -10.33 -18.50 -11.69
C HIS A 61 -9.77 -19.55 -10.75
N GLU A 62 -8.47 -19.50 -10.45
CA GLU A 62 -7.81 -20.50 -9.63
C GLU A 62 -6.82 -19.84 -8.66
N ASN A 63 -6.97 -20.17 -7.38
CA ASN A 63 -5.94 -19.89 -6.37
C ASN A 63 -5.38 -21.22 -5.86
N THR A 64 -4.15 -21.54 -6.27
CA THR A 64 -3.46 -22.79 -5.89
C THR A 64 -3.03 -22.81 -4.43
N ARG A 65 -3.02 -21.65 -3.76
CA ARG A 65 -2.59 -21.49 -2.36
C ARG A 65 -1.15 -21.96 -2.11
N ALA A 66 -0.29 -21.83 -3.09
CA ALA A 66 1.10 -22.26 -2.97
C ALA A 66 1.85 -21.50 -1.87
N ASP A 67 1.39 -20.30 -1.52
CA ASP A 67 1.87 -19.50 -0.41
C ASP A 67 1.30 -19.92 0.97
N GLY A 68 0.36 -20.86 1.00
CA GLY A 68 -0.28 -21.40 2.20
C GLY A 68 -1.64 -20.80 2.55
N TYR A 69 -2.10 -19.75 1.87
CA TYR A 69 -3.30 -19.00 2.25
C TYR A 69 -4.27 -18.80 1.08
N ALA A 70 -5.57 -18.97 1.34
CA ALA A 70 -6.62 -18.68 0.37
C ALA A 70 -7.10 -17.21 0.44
N ARG A 71 -6.89 -16.58 1.59
CA ARG A 71 -7.28 -15.21 1.93
C ARG A 71 -6.14 -14.58 2.71
N THR A 72 -6.45 -13.67 3.61
CA THR A 72 -5.44 -13.04 4.48
C THR A 72 -4.70 -14.06 5.34
N SER A 73 -3.43 -13.82 5.54
CA SER A 73 -2.56 -14.55 6.44
C SER A 73 -2.46 -13.87 7.82
N PRO A 74 -2.07 -14.60 8.87
CA PRO A 74 -1.66 -13.98 10.12
C PRO A 74 -0.48 -13.02 9.89
N VAL A 75 -0.44 -11.93 10.62
CA VAL A 75 0.74 -11.05 10.67
C VAL A 75 1.94 -11.89 11.11
N THR A 76 3.10 -11.66 10.51
CA THR A 76 4.33 -12.42 10.75
C THR A 76 4.41 -13.81 10.10
N ALA A 77 3.45 -14.20 9.25
CA ALA A 77 3.53 -15.45 8.49
C ALA A 77 4.73 -15.48 7.53
N TYR A 78 5.17 -14.32 7.08
CA TYR A 78 6.31 -14.13 6.17
C TYR A 78 7.46 -13.39 6.87
N PRO A 79 8.68 -13.42 6.31
CA PRO A 79 9.82 -12.70 6.89
C PRO A 79 9.59 -11.17 6.90
N PRO A 80 10.15 -10.47 7.89
CA PRO A 80 10.16 -9.03 7.87
C PRO A 80 11.13 -8.50 6.80
N ASN A 81 10.94 -7.23 6.42
CA ASN A 81 11.91 -6.51 5.60
C ASN A 81 13.15 -6.07 6.41
N GLY A 82 14.08 -5.35 5.78
CA GLY A 82 15.32 -4.90 6.41
C GLY A 82 15.15 -3.95 7.61
N TYR A 83 13.97 -3.38 7.80
CA TYR A 83 13.62 -2.57 8.98
C TYR A 83 12.82 -3.36 10.04
N GLY A 84 12.70 -4.67 9.89
CA GLY A 84 11.95 -5.51 10.82
C GLY A 84 10.43 -5.40 10.69
N LEU A 85 9.92 -4.84 9.59
CA LEU A 85 8.50 -4.65 9.35
C LEU A 85 7.91 -5.81 8.56
N TYR A 86 6.78 -6.32 9.05
CA TYR A 86 6.07 -7.45 8.45
C TYR A 86 4.96 -6.97 7.51
N ASP A 87 4.63 -7.82 6.53
CA ASP A 87 3.48 -7.64 5.64
C ASP A 87 3.41 -6.28 4.96
N MET A 88 4.57 -5.69 4.63
CA MET A 88 4.63 -4.43 3.87
C MET A 88 4.14 -4.62 2.43
N ILE A 89 4.08 -5.85 1.96
CA ILE A 89 3.61 -6.20 0.60
C ILE A 89 2.68 -7.40 0.71
N GLY A 90 1.62 -7.41 -0.08
CA GLY A 90 0.60 -8.47 -0.08
C GLY A 90 -0.35 -8.38 1.11
N ASN A 91 -0.98 -9.46 1.45
CA ASN A 91 -1.98 -9.61 2.52
C ASN A 91 -3.17 -8.67 2.36
N VAL A 92 -3.06 -7.39 2.76
CA VAL A 92 -4.10 -6.38 2.58
C VAL A 92 -3.51 -5.06 2.09
N TRP A 93 -4.27 -4.33 1.30
CA TRP A 93 -4.00 -2.94 1.00
C TRP A 93 -4.01 -2.11 2.28
N GLU A 94 -3.20 -1.07 2.35
CA GLU A 94 -3.09 -0.21 3.51
C GLU A 94 -3.37 1.24 3.19
N TRP A 95 -4.25 1.87 3.99
CA TRP A 95 -4.56 3.27 3.90
C TRP A 95 -3.36 4.17 4.23
N THR A 96 -3.16 5.19 3.40
CA THR A 96 -2.24 6.30 3.67
C THR A 96 -3.00 7.63 3.74
N THR A 97 -2.37 8.68 4.29
CA THR A 97 -3.01 9.99 4.45
C THR A 97 -3.09 10.81 3.18
N ASP A 98 -2.35 10.45 2.12
CA ASP A 98 -2.27 11.25 0.91
C ASP A 98 -3.49 11.07 0.01
N TRP A 99 -3.95 12.18 -0.58
CA TRP A 99 -4.94 12.15 -1.63
C TRP A 99 -4.34 11.62 -2.93
N TYR A 100 -5.09 10.82 -3.64
CA TYR A 100 -4.62 10.23 -4.88
C TYR A 100 -4.59 11.28 -6.01
N GLY A 101 -3.46 11.38 -6.69
CA GLY A 101 -3.29 12.08 -7.96
C GLY A 101 -2.65 11.15 -8.98
N THR A 102 -2.99 11.35 -10.25
CA THR A 102 -2.40 10.54 -11.35
C THR A 102 -0.90 10.79 -11.51
N ARG A 103 -0.42 11.92 -11.03
CA ARG A 103 1.00 12.29 -10.99
C ARG A 103 1.31 12.85 -9.61
N HIS A 104 2.54 12.68 -9.15
CA HIS A 104 3.03 13.43 -8.01
C HIS A 104 3.21 14.90 -8.43
N GLU A 105 2.64 15.81 -7.67
CA GLU A 105 2.91 17.24 -7.89
C GLU A 105 4.37 17.50 -7.50
N VAL A 106 5.18 17.84 -8.48
CA VAL A 106 6.57 18.24 -8.24
C VAL A 106 6.54 19.67 -7.73
N SER A 107 6.69 19.86 -6.45
CA SER A 107 6.67 21.18 -5.79
C SER A 107 7.90 22.04 -6.06
N SER A 108 8.85 21.60 -6.92
CA SER A 108 10.03 22.36 -7.31
C SER A 108 10.47 22.06 -8.73
N PRO A 109 10.64 23.07 -9.59
CA PRO A 109 11.10 22.91 -10.96
C PRO A 109 12.63 22.77 -11.01
N GLY A 110 13.18 21.67 -10.53
CA GLY A 110 14.62 21.40 -10.63
C GLY A 110 14.88 20.00 -11.17
N PRO A 111 15.81 19.82 -12.12
CA PRO A 111 16.04 18.52 -12.78
C PRO A 111 16.68 17.44 -11.88
N CYS A 112 16.90 17.73 -10.60
CA CYS A 112 17.67 16.89 -9.69
C CYS A 112 17.02 16.76 -8.30
N CYS A 113 15.77 17.20 -8.11
CA CYS A 113 15.25 17.35 -6.75
C CYS A 113 14.30 16.22 -6.36
N ALA A 114 14.80 15.32 -5.51
CA ALA A 114 13.89 14.60 -4.64
C ALA A 114 13.11 15.63 -3.82
N SER A 115 11.78 15.57 -3.86
CA SER A 115 10.94 16.45 -3.05
C SER A 115 11.17 16.11 -1.57
N GLU A 116 11.51 17.08 -0.76
CA GLU A 116 11.48 16.91 0.69
C GLU A 116 10.03 16.73 1.13
N ASN A 117 9.75 15.65 1.89
CA ASN A 117 8.43 15.31 2.37
C ASN A 117 7.35 15.28 1.26
N PRO A 118 7.48 14.37 0.28
CA PRO A 118 6.56 14.32 -0.84
C PRO A 118 5.13 14.06 -0.36
N ARG A 119 4.18 14.83 -0.88
CA ARG A 119 2.76 14.70 -0.55
C ARG A 119 1.96 14.36 -1.82
N GLY A 120 0.77 13.80 -1.61
CA GLY A 120 -0.18 13.54 -2.67
C GLY A 120 -0.83 14.81 -3.24
N ALA A 121 -1.82 14.63 -4.10
CA ALA A 121 -2.60 15.71 -4.69
C ALA A 121 -3.46 16.45 -3.64
N ALA A 122 -4.10 17.55 -4.07
CA ALA A 122 -5.20 18.14 -3.32
C ALA A 122 -6.44 17.23 -3.37
N GLU A 123 -7.34 17.36 -2.40
CA GLU A 123 -8.57 16.55 -2.30
C GLU A 123 -9.41 16.65 -3.59
N GLU A 124 -9.58 17.86 -4.11
CA GLU A 124 -10.34 18.13 -5.33
C GLU A 124 -9.76 17.44 -6.57
N GLY A 125 -8.45 17.21 -6.59
CA GLY A 125 -7.74 16.46 -7.63
C GLY A 125 -7.85 14.95 -7.53
N SER A 126 -8.42 14.43 -6.44
CA SER A 126 -8.48 12.99 -6.16
C SER A 126 -9.75 12.30 -6.65
N TYR A 127 -10.75 13.05 -7.10
CA TYR A 127 -11.98 12.49 -7.65
C TYR A 127 -11.72 11.65 -8.91
N ASP A 128 -12.62 10.69 -9.17
CA ASP A 128 -12.49 9.85 -10.34
C ASP A 128 -12.95 10.61 -11.60
N SER A 129 -12.00 10.92 -12.46
CA SER A 129 -12.28 11.60 -13.73
C SER A 129 -13.14 10.75 -14.70
N CYS A 130 -13.12 9.42 -14.53
CA CYS A 130 -13.96 8.51 -15.31
C CYS A 130 -15.42 8.48 -14.81
N GLN A 131 -15.68 9.03 -13.62
CA GLN A 131 -17.00 9.07 -12.99
C GLN A 131 -17.33 10.51 -12.49
N PRO A 132 -17.47 11.49 -13.39
CA PRO A 132 -17.53 12.91 -13.01
C PRO A 132 -18.72 13.28 -12.13
N ASN A 133 -19.76 12.45 -12.13
CA ASN A 133 -20.96 12.63 -11.29
C ASN A 133 -20.80 12.09 -9.87
N ILE A 134 -19.74 11.32 -9.59
CA ILE A 134 -19.45 10.76 -8.28
C ILE A 134 -18.29 11.54 -7.67
N ARG A 135 -18.61 12.41 -6.70
CA ARG A 135 -17.63 13.26 -6.02
C ARG A 135 -17.20 12.67 -4.67
N ILE A 136 -16.70 11.45 -4.69
CA ILE A 136 -16.11 10.81 -3.53
C ILE A 136 -14.59 10.92 -3.68
N PRO A 137 -13.89 11.61 -2.75
CA PRO A 137 -12.44 11.77 -2.84
C PRO A 137 -11.75 10.43 -2.56
N ARG A 138 -10.57 10.24 -3.16
CA ARG A 138 -9.81 8.99 -3.07
C ARG A 138 -8.49 9.19 -2.36
N LYS A 139 -8.18 8.31 -1.44
CA LYS A 139 -6.86 8.17 -0.80
C LYS A 139 -5.98 7.19 -1.54
N VAL A 140 -4.68 7.27 -1.28
CA VAL A 140 -3.70 6.30 -1.78
C VAL A 140 -3.71 5.07 -0.88
N LEU A 141 -3.88 3.89 -1.50
CA LEU A 141 -3.58 2.60 -0.92
C LEU A 141 -2.22 2.10 -1.39
N LYS A 142 -1.51 1.43 -0.50
CA LYS A 142 -0.17 0.86 -0.74
C LYS A 142 -0.15 -0.64 -0.43
N GLY A 143 0.86 -1.34 -0.96
CA GLY A 143 1.24 -2.70 -0.59
C GLY A 143 0.62 -3.81 -1.41
N GLY A 144 -0.50 -3.62 -2.07
CA GLY A 144 -1.23 -4.72 -2.70
C GLY A 144 -1.96 -5.60 -1.67
N SER A 145 -2.52 -6.71 -2.11
CA SER A 145 -3.23 -7.63 -1.25
C SER A 145 -3.10 -9.07 -1.73
N HIS A 146 -3.66 -10.03 -0.97
CA HIS A 146 -3.78 -11.42 -1.35
C HIS A 146 -4.56 -11.68 -2.66
N LEU A 147 -5.24 -10.65 -3.20
CA LEU A 147 -5.92 -10.73 -4.50
C LEU A 147 -5.05 -10.23 -5.66
N CYS A 148 -3.83 -9.75 -5.40
CA CYS A 148 -2.93 -9.29 -6.45
C CYS A 148 -2.17 -10.48 -7.06
N ALA A 149 -2.33 -10.67 -8.37
CA ALA A 149 -1.73 -11.76 -9.13
C ALA A 149 -0.79 -11.23 -10.24
N PRO A 150 0.22 -12.01 -10.66
CA PRO A 150 1.10 -11.63 -11.76
C PRO A 150 0.37 -11.36 -13.08
N ASN A 151 -0.71 -12.11 -13.36
CA ASN A 151 -1.51 -12.00 -14.56
C ASN A 151 -2.63 -10.95 -14.50
N TYR A 152 -2.83 -10.28 -13.34
CA TYR A 152 -3.91 -9.31 -13.15
C TYR A 152 -3.40 -7.93 -12.71
N CYS A 153 -2.85 -7.83 -11.50
CA CYS A 153 -2.29 -6.57 -11.00
C CYS A 153 -1.02 -6.84 -10.20
N ARG A 154 0.13 -6.40 -10.69
CA ARG A 154 1.41 -6.51 -9.99
C ARG A 154 1.61 -5.36 -9.00
N ARG A 155 0.58 -5.05 -8.19
CA ARG A 155 0.61 -3.90 -7.26
C ARG A 155 1.24 -4.24 -5.91
N TYR A 156 1.71 -5.46 -5.71
CA TYR A 156 2.52 -5.89 -4.57
C TYR A 156 3.99 -5.45 -4.70
N ARG A 157 4.20 -4.15 -4.88
CA ARG A 157 5.54 -3.51 -4.99
C ARG A 157 5.55 -2.22 -4.20
N PRO A 158 6.67 -1.83 -3.55
CA PRO A 158 6.72 -0.59 -2.76
C PRO A 158 6.25 0.64 -3.53
N ALA A 159 6.68 0.79 -4.79
CA ALA A 159 6.31 1.93 -5.63
C ALA A 159 4.86 1.90 -6.14
N ALA A 160 4.17 0.75 -6.08
CA ALA A 160 2.81 0.64 -6.58
C ALA A 160 1.82 1.40 -5.68
N ARG A 161 0.82 2.00 -6.30
CA ARG A 161 -0.22 2.78 -5.63
C ARG A 161 -1.59 2.47 -6.24
N HIS A 162 -2.63 2.63 -5.45
CA HIS A 162 -4.01 2.46 -5.89
C HIS A 162 -4.88 3.58 -5.34
N ALA A 163 -5.83 4.03 -6.16
CA ALA A 163 -6.83 5.00 -5.75
C ALA A 163 -8.02 4.28 -5.14
N GLU A 164 -8.43 4.66 -3.93
CA GLU A 164 -9.60 4.06 -3.29
C GLU A 164 -10.48 5.15 -2.67
N PRO A 165 -11.82 5.14 -2.94
CA PRO A 165 -12.75 6.05 -2.29
C PRO A 165 -12.71 5.92 -0.77
N VAL A 166 -12.76 7.06 -0.07
CA VAL A 166 -12.59 7.12 1.39
C VAL A 166 -13.67 6.38 2.19
N ASP A 167 -14.80 6.12 1.58
CA ASP A 167 -15.95 5.41 2.16
C ASP A 167 -15.99 3.91 1.80
N THR A 168 -15.03 3.44 1.00
CA THR A 168 -14.93 2.02 0.66
C THR A 168 -14.41 1.22 1.84
N SER A 169 -15.03 0.05 2.07
CA SER A 169 -14.53 -0.94 3.02
C SER A 169 -14.63 -2.33 2.40
N THR A 170 -13.49 -2.99 2.19
CA THR A 170 -13.44 -4.31 1.56
C THR A 170 -12.65 -5.31 2.42
N SER A 171 -12.79 -6.60 2.08
CA SER A 171 -12.14 -7.69 2.83
C SER A 171 -10.63 -7.72 2.71
N HIS A 172 -10.05 -6.90 1.84
CA HIS A 172 -8.61 -6.85 1.55
C HIS A 172 -8.01 -5.46 1.75
N VAL A 173 -8.69 -4.59 2.51
CA VAL A 173 -8.19 -3.27 2.92
C VAL A 173 -8.07 -3.21 4.43
N GLY A 174 -6.95 -2.70 4.89
CA GLY A 174 -6.59 -2.46 6.29
C GLY A 174 -5.73 -1.22 6.43
N PHE A 175 -4.95 -1.14 7.49
CA PHE A 175 -4.04 -0.02 7.75
C PHE A 175 -2.97 -0.40 8.76
N ARG A 176 -1.92 0.41 8.80
CA ARG A 176 -0.94 0.44 9.89
C ARG A 176 -0.83 1.85 10.46
N CYS A 177 -0.40 1.94 11.71
CA CYS A 177 -0.16 3.23 12.36
C CYS A 177 1.34 3.46 12.52
N ILE A 178 1.70 4.75 12.56
CA ILE A 178 3.04 5.23 12.90
C ILE A 178 2.96 6.15 14.12
N ILE A 179 4.11 6.37 14.73
CA ILE A 179 4.33 7.41 15.73
C ILE A 179 5.38 8.34 15.14
N ARG A 180 5.09 9.66 15.16
CA ARG A 180 6.08 10.67 14.85
C ARG A 180 6.54 11.29 16.17
N ASP A 181 7.86 11.36 16.34
CA ASP A 181 8.40 12.14 17.46
C ASP A 181 7.95 13.59 17.29
N LYS A 182 7.36 14.14 18.32
CA LYS A 182 7.04 15.56 18.32
C LYS A 182 8.36 16.31 18.47
N ALA A 183 8.77 17.00 17.40
CA ALA A 183 9.90 17.91 17.45
C ALA A 183 9.68 19.03 18.47
#